data_f637559cfa6418ba90c7321aa3855d7f
#
_entry.id   f637559cfa6418ba90c7321aa3855d7f
#
_cell.length_a   1.000
_cell.length_b   1.000
_cell.length_c   1.000
_cell.angle_alpha   90.00
_cell.angle_beta   90.00
_cell.angle_gamma   90.00
#
_symmetry.space_group_name_H-M   'P 1'
#
loop_
_entity.id
_entity.type
_entity.pdbx_description
1 polymer ?
#
loop_
_entity_poly.entity_id
_entity_poly.type
_entity_poly.pdbx_seq_one_letter_code
_entity_poly.pdbx_strand_id
1 'polypeptide(L)'
;MDSQLLSGALEMLLLQVVSPQPTYGYSITQEVVARSRSYLELKEGSLYPALHRMERDGLLESYWVEAGPKRRRKYYRVTAKGLEVLERKQAEWRRFSAAVNDLLGTAPNAMA
;
A
#
# COMPACT_ATOMS: atom_id res chain seq x y z
N MET A 1 -1.86 16.58 3.12
CA MET A 1 -1.31 15.64 2.12
C MET A 1 -2.10 15.70 0.84
N ASP A 2 -1.43 15.68 -0.29
CA ASP A 2 -2.07 15.74 -1.61
C ASP A 2 -2.68 14.37 -1.95
N SER A 3 -4.00 14.35 -2.14
CA SER A 3 -4.70 13.10 -2.44
C SER A 3 -4.34 12.52 -3.81
N GLN A 4 -3.89 13.33 -4.75
CA GLN A 4 -3.46 12.85 -6.06
C GLN A 4 -2.14 12.08 -5.95
N LEU A 5 -1.21 12.57 -5.13
CA LEU A 5 0.03 11.84 -4.88
C LEU A 5 -0.25 10.51 -4.21
N LEU A 6 -1.12 10.51 -3.21
CA LEU A 6 -1.49 9.28 -2.53
C LEU A 6 -2.17 8.30 -3.50
N SER A 7 -3.12 8.80 -4.29
CA SER A 7 -3.86 7.96 -5.23
C SER A 7 -2.93 7.26 -6.22
N GLY A 8 -1.93 7.99 -6.73
CA GLY A 8 -0.97 7.41 -7.67
C GLY A 8 -0.08 6.34 -7.08
N ALA A 9 0.13 6.36 -5.77
CA ALA A 9 1.00 5.40 -5.08
C ALA A 9 0.21 4.33 -4.31
N LEU A 10 -1.10 4.43 -4.27
CA LEU A 10 -1.92 3.63 -3.35
C LEU A 10 -1.73 2.13 -3.51
N GLU A 11 -1.76 1.62 -4.73
CA GLU A 11 -1.62 0.20 -4.96
C GLU A 11 -0.28 -0.33 -4.44
N MET A 12 0.80 0.40 -4.71
CA MET A 12 2.13 0.03 -4.21
C MET A 12 2.17 0.03 -2.69
N LEU A 13 1.58 1.04 -2.06
CA LEU A 13 1.57 1.14 -0.61
C LEU A 13 0.78 0.00 0.03
N LEU A 14 -0.36 -0.35 -0.53
CA LEU A 14 -1.16 -1.46 -0.01
C LEU A 14 -0.45 -2.79 -0.18
N LEU A 15 0.17 -3.04 -1.34
CA LEU A 15 0.95 -4.24 -1.55
C LEU A 15 2.09 -4.34 -0.53
N GLN A 16 2.76 -3.22 -0.27
CA GLN A 16 3.87 -3.18 0.68
C GLN A 16 3.43 -3.52 2.09
N VAL A 17 2.30 -2.98 2.52
CA VAL A 17 1.79 -3.19 3.88
C VAL A 17 1.31 -4.63 4.07
N VAL A 18 0.68 -5.21 3.05
CA VAL A 18 0.11 -6.56 3.14
C VAL A 18 1.16 -7.64 2.90
N SER A 19 2.25 -7.34 2.18
CA SER A 19 3.21 -8.36 1.75
C SER A 19 3.90 -9.13 2.87
N PRO A 20 4.24 -8.55 4.04
CA PRO A 20 4.91 -9.32 5.08
C PRO A 20 4.05 -10.43 5.67
N GLN A 21 2.75 -10.18 5.83
CA GLN A 21 1.82 -11.16 6.37
C GLN A 21 0.40 -10.74 6.08
N PRO A 22 -0.54 -11.68 6.06
CA PRO A 22 -1.95 -11.35 5.85
C PRO A 22 -2.46 -10.38 6.91
N THR A 23 -3.34 -9.48 6.50
CA THR A 23 -3.89 -8.47 7.40
C THR A 23 -5.26 -8.03 6.91
N TYR A 24 -5.93 -7.20 7.68
CA TYR A 24 -7.29 -6.75 7.39
C TYR A 24 -7.35 -5.22 7.36
N GLY A 25 -8.46 -4.69 6.83
CA GLY A 25 -8.57 -3.27 6.50
C GLY A 25 -8.17 -2.31 7.61
N TYR A 26 -8.70 -2.50 8.81
CA TYR A 26 -8.35 -1.59 9.91
C TYR A 26 -6.86 -1.62 10.23
N SER A 27 -6.28 -2.80 10.27
CA SER A 27 -4.84 -2.94 10.54
C SER A 27 -4.01 -2.28 9.45
N ILE A 28 -4.46 -2.38 8.18
CA ILE A 28 -3.78 -1.71 7.06
C ILE A 28 -3.73 -0.20 7.29
N THR A 29 -4.86 0.40 7.66
CA THR A 29 -4.89 1.85 7.88
C THR A 29 -3.97 2.26 9.03
N GLN A 30 -3.93 1.46 10.09
CA GLN A 30 -3.06 1.73 11.23
C GLN A 30 -1.59 1.64 10.84
N GLU A 31 -1.22 0.65 10.04
CA GLU A 31 0.15 0.48 9.57
C GLU A 31 0.60 1.63 8.67
N VAL A 32 -0.29 2.09 7.79
CA VAL A 32 0.05 3.21 6.92
C VAL A 32 0.35 4.46 7.73
N VAL A 33 -0.47 4.75 8.73
CA VAL A 33 -0.26 5.91 9.60
C VAL A 33 1.05 5.76 10.37
N ALA A 34 1.24 4.60 11.02
CA ALA A 34 2.42 4.38 11.86
C ALA A 34 3.72 4.44 11.07
N ARG A 35 3.78 3.74 9.93
CA ARG A 35 5.01 3.64 9.14
C ARG A 35 5.35 4.91 8.39
N SER A 36 4.37 5.77 8.14
CA SER A 36 4.60 7.06 7.51
C SER A 36 4.80 8.18 8.53
N ARG A 37 4.89 7.84 9.80
CA ARG A 37 5.01 8.82 10.89
C ARG A 37 3.89 9.83 10.84
N SER A 38 2.67 9.33 10.67
CA SER A 38 1.42 10.09 10.61
C SER A 38 1.29 11.03 9.41
N TYR A 39 2.21 10.95 8.45
CA TYR A 39 2.11 11.79 7.25
C TYR A 39 1.01 11.32 6.31
N LEU A 40 0.87 10.01 6.15
CA LEU A 40 -0.16 9.44 5.28
C LEU A 40 -1.35 8.99 6.11
N GLU A 41 -2.53 9.28 5.60
CA GLU A 41 -3.79 8.84 6.20
C GLU A 41 -4.63 8.19 5.13
N LEU A 42 -5.12 7.00 5.40
CA LEU A 42 -5.88 6.22 4.42
C LEU A 42 -7.31 6.06 4.90
N LYS A 43 -8.24 6.63 4.14
CA LYS A 43 -9.67 6.59 4.49
C LYS A 43 -10.34 5.38 3.86
N GLU A 44 -11.41 4.92 4.52
CA GLU A 44 -12.17 3.76 4.04
C GLU A 44 -12.67 3.94 2.63
N GLY A 45 -13.09 5.16 2.28
CA GLY A 45 -13.58 5.46 0.93
C GLY A 45 -12.54 5.24 -0.16
N SER A 46 -11.25 5.27 0.18
CA SER A 46 -10.17 4.99 -0.76
C SER A 46 -9.68 3.55 -0.62
N LEU A 47 -9.64 3.06 0.62
CA LEU A 47 -9.08 1.74 0.92
C LEU A 47 -9.86 0.60 0.29
N TYR A 48 -11.15 0.50 0.61
CA TYR A 48 -11.92 -0.68 0.21
C TYR A 48 -12.11 -0.81 -1.29
N PRO A 49 -12.40 0.25 -2.04
CA PRO A 49 -12.42 0.14 -3.50
C PRO A 49 -11.09 -0.32 -4.08
N ALA A 50 -9.98 0.13 -3.51
CA ALA A 50 -8.65 -0.28 -3.97
C ALA A 50 -8.41 -1.76 -3.69
N LEU A 51 -8.74 -2.23 -2.49
CA LEU A 51 -8.60 -3.65 -2.14
C LEU A 51 -9.44 -4.53 -3.05
N HIS A 52 -10.69 -4.14 -3.34
CA HIS A 52 -11.55 -4.90 -4.24
C HIS A 52 -10.97 -4.98 -5.64
N ARG A 53 -10.46 -3.87 -6.15
CA ARG A 53 -9.85 -3.81 -7.47
C ARG A 53 -8.62 -4.70 -7.54
N MET A 54 -7.78 -4.65 -6.51
CA MET A 54 -6.56 -5.45 -6.44
C MET A 54 -6.87 -6.95 -6.33
N GLU A 55 -7.92 -7.30 -5.61
CA GLU A 55 -8.37 -8.69 -5.52
C GLU A 55 -8.88 -9.16 -6.89
N ARG A 56 -9.71 -8.35 -7.54
CA ARG A 56 -10.21 -8.65 -8.89
C ARG A 56 -9.07 -8.84 -9.88
N ASP A 57 -8.02 -8.06 -9.76
CA ASP A 57 -6.87 -8.12 -10.67
C ASP A 57 -5.87 -9.22 -10.30
N GLY A 58 -6.17 -9.99 -9.27
CA GLY A 58 -5.33 -11.12 -8.87
C GLY A 58 -4.08 -10.76 -8.09
N LEU A 59 -3.99 -9.53 -7.57
CA LEU A 59 -2.85 -9.10 -6.78
C LEU A 59 -2.98 -9.48 -5.31
N LEU A 60 -4.21 -9.63 -4.85
CA LEU A 60 -4.55 -10.02 -3.48
C LEU A 60 -5.55 -11.17 -3.51
N GLU A 61 -5.49 -11.99 -2.48
CA GLU A 61 -6.53 -12.97 -2.17
C GLU A 61 -7.13 -12.59 -0.83
N SER A 62 -8.42 -12.88 -0.65
CA SER A 62 -9.08 -12.60 0.62
C SER A 62 -9.72 -13.85 1.20
N TYR A 63 -9.87 -13.85 2.51
CA TYR A 63 -10.56 -14.92 3.24
C TYR A 63 -11.08 -14.36 4.54
N TRP A 64 -12.08 -15.05 5.09
CA TRP A 64 -12.71 -14.61 6.33
C TRP A 64 -12.10 -15.33 7.53
N VAL A 65 -11.90 -14.57 8.61
CA VAL A 65 -11.38 -15.10 9.87
C VAL A 65 -12.35 -14.71 10.97
N GLU A 66 -12.67 -15.65 11.85
CA GLU A 66 -13.50 -15.34 13.00
C GLU A 66 -12.74 -14.49 14.00
N ALA A 67 -13.36 -13.38 14.42
CA ALA A 67 -12.73 -12.40 15.30
C ALA A 67 -13.48 -12.25 16.61
N GLY A 68 -14.37 -13.21 16.92
CA GLY A 68 -15.18 -13.21 18.12
C GLY A 68 -16.60 -13.65 17.81
N PRO A 69 -17.48 -13.73 18.82
CA PRO A 69 -18.86 -14.17 18.62
C PRO A 69 -19.56 -13.31 17.59
N LYS A 70 -20.07 -13.93 16.54
CA LYS A 70 -20.81 -13.27 15.46
C LYS A 70 -20.01 -12.19 14.74
N ARG A 71 -18.69 -12.26 14.78
CA ARG A 71 -17.82 -11.31 14.09
C ARG A 71 -16.84 -12.04 13.22
N ARG A 72 -16.68 -11.54 12.00
CA ARG A 72 -15.68 -12.04 11.07
C ARG A 72 -14.93 -10.86 10.50
N ARG A 73 -13.63 -11.07 10.23
CA ARG A 73 -12.79 -10.08 9.57
C ARG A 73 -12.35 -10.63 8.23
N LYS A 74 -12.36 -9.78 7.24
CA LYS A 74 -11.86 -10.15 5.92
C LYS A 74 -10.37 -9.84 5.87
N TYR A 75 -9.57 -10.91 5.75
CA TYR A 75 -8.13 -10.78 5.63
C TYR A 75 -7.72 -10.80 4.18
N TYR A 76 -6.61 -10.14 3.89
CA TYR A 76 -6.02 -10.08 2.56
C TYR A 76 -4.59 -10.57 2.64
N ARG A 77 -4.13 -11.23 1.58
CA ARG A 77 -2.72 -11.59 1.45
C ARG A 77 -2.29 -11.34 0.01
N VAL A 78 -1.00 -11.06 -0.18
CA VAL A 78 -0.46 -10.78 -1.51
C VAL A 78 -0.20 -12.10 -2.24
N THR A 79 -0.62 -12.15 -3.50
CA THR A 79 -0.36 -13.31 -4.36
C THR A 79 1.04 -13.22 -4.97
N ALA A 80 1.48 -14.29 -5.64
CA ALA A 80 2.74 -14.26 -6.37
C ALA A 80 2.74 -13.16 -7.42
N LYS A 81 1.62 -12.98 -8.12
CA LYS A 81 1.47 -11.89 -9.07
C LYS A 81 1.59 -10.53 -8.39
N GLY A 82 0.98 -10.40 -7.20
CA GLY A 82 1.07 -9.17 -6.43
C GLY A 82 2.48 -8.81 -6.04
N LEU A 83 3.29 -9.81 -5.67
CA LEU A 83 4.70 -9.58 -5.34
C LEU A 83 5.49 -9.09 -6.54
N GLU A 84 5.25 -9.66 -7.72
CA GLU A 84 5.92 -9.21 -8.95
C GLU A 84 5.54 -7.76 -9.27
N VAL A 85 4.26 -7.42 -9.12
CA VAL A 85 3.79 -6.07 -9.35
C VAL A 85 4.41 -5.10 -8.35
N LEU A 86 4.52 -5.51 -7.09
CA LEU A 86 5.14 -4.69 -6.06
C LEU A 86 6.60 -4.37 -6.40
N GLU A 87 7.39 -5.38 -6.78
CA GLU A 87 8.78 -5.17 -7.15
C GLU A 87 8.92 -4.18 -8.30
N ARG A 88 8.08 -4.32 -9.33
CA ARG A 88 8.11 -3.43 -10.48
C ARG A 88 7.77 -2.00 -10.08
N LYS A 89 6.74 -1.84 -9.26
CA LYS A 89 6.32 -0.51 -8.80
C LYS A 89 7.37 0.14 -7.91
N GLN A 90 8.02 -0.64 -7.06
CA GLN A 90 9.11 -0.12 -6.23
C GLN A 90 10.27 0.39 -7.09
N ALA A 91 10.63 -0.35 -8.13
CA ALA A 91 11.71 0.07 -9.03
C ALA A 91 11.33 1.33 -9.81
N GLU A 92 10.09 1.39 -10.28
CA GLU A 92 9.57 2.57 -10.97
C GLU A 92 9.58 3.79 -10.05
N TRP A 93 9.16 3.59 -8.82
CA TRP A 93 9.13 4.68 -7.84
C TRP A 93 10.54 5.22 -7.56
N ARG A 94 11.51 4.33 -7.39
CA ARG A 94 12.89 4.78 -7.15
C ARG A 94 13.42 5.62 -8.31
N ARG A 95 13.16 5.20 -9.54
CA ARG A 95 13.59 5.96 -10.72
C ARG A 95 12.86 7.28 -10.84
N PHE A 96 11.55 7.25 -10.62
CA PHE A 96 10.74 8.45 -10.70
C PHE A 96 11.15 9.47 -9.65
N SER A 97 11.28 9.03 -8.39
CA SER A 97 11.65 9.95 -7.32
C SER A 97 13.06 10.52 -7.49
N ALA A 98 14.00 9.72 -8.00
CA ALA A 98 15.34 10.21 -8.28
C ALA A 98 15.30 11.29 -9.37
N ALA A 99 14.54 11.05 -10.44
CA ALA A 99 14.40 12.03 -11.52
C ALA A 99 13.76 13.33 -11.05
N VAL A 100 12.72 13.20 -10.21
CA VAL A 100 12.06 14.39 -9.64
C VAL A 100 13.03 15.17 -8.76
N ASN A 101 13.77 14.48 -7.91
CA ASN A 101 14.75 15.13 -7.04
C ASN A 101 15.84 15.84 -7.84
N ASP A 102 16.28 15.25 -8.96
CA ASP A 102 17.22 15.89 -9.84
C ASP A 102 16.68 17.19 -10.45
N LEU A 103 15.41 17.13 -10.90
CA LEU A 103 14.75 18.33 -11.45
C LEU A 103 14.57 19.41 -10.40
N LEU A 104 14.25 19.03 -9.18
CA LEU A 104 14.04 19.99 -8.10
C LEU A 104 15.35 20.50 -7.51
N GLY A 105 16.47 19.89 -7.86
CA GLY A 105 17.77 20.24 -7.29
C GLY A 105 17.98 19.73 -5.88
N THR A 106 17.23 18.70 -5.47
CA THR A 106 17.36 18.10 -4.14
C THR A 106 17.76 16.64 -4.29
N ALA A 107 18.96 16.29 -3.84
CA ALA A 107 19.40 14.90 -3.86
C ALA A 107 18.91 14.21 -2.60
N PRO A 108 18.40 12.97 -2.70
CA PRO A 108 17.92 12.23 -1.52
C PRO A 108 19.03 12.01 -0.51
N ASN A 109 20.26 11.87 -0.95
CA ASN A 109 21.41 11.64 -0.08
C ASN A 109 22.40 12.77 -0.19
N ALA A 110 21.92 14.00 -0.16
CA ALA A 110 22.77 15.17 -0.32
C ALA A 110 23.92 15.21 0.66
N MET A 111 23.76 14.55 1.79
CA MET A 111 24.78 14.51 2.84
C MET A 111 25.68 13.31 2.76
N ALA A 112 25.40 12.43 1.85
CA ALA A 112 26.25 11.25 1.71
C ALA A 112 27.60 11.62 1.19
#